data_c84147400a272457ad51667249447294
#
_entry.id   c84147400a272457ad51667249447294
#
_cell.length_a   1.000
_cell.length_b   1.000
_cell.length_c   1.000
_cell.angle_alpha   90.00
_cell.angle_beta   90.00
_cell.angle_gamma   90.00
#
_symmetry.space_group_name_H-M   'P 1'
#
loop_
_entity.id
_entity.type
_entity.pdbx_description
1 polymer ?
#
loop_
_entity_poly.entity_id
_entity_poly.type
_entity_poly.pdbx_seq_one_letter_code
_entity_poly.pdbx_strand_id
1 'polypeptide(L)'
;VNHAVNTKGTKMIYTRRDFGKLALTALPAARLLAMPQAKPDSKFGGVQIGMIAPYSFRGLPSSADDLLKYLVQLGVNSVELQSEPVETYAGAPATGRGGFPGGQGRPPDAGGGGQGGPPPGAGRPPMTPEQQAAQRARAEELRKWRLSAPMDKYKELRKKYNDSGVTIHIIKFGLNTNMPAEEIDYCFNVAKALGCKAITCEPPLSQTKQLGEFAAKHQIMLGYHGHSNVTSEEAFAKPSSWETAMSYSKWNGANIDIGHFTAGNNFSPAEFIKKHHDRITNLHLKDRKINQGPNMLWGQGDTQIKEILQLMKKEKYSFPACIELEYPVPEGSTVIAELTKCVQYCKDALA
;
A
#
# COMPACT_ATOMS: atom_id res chain seq x y z
N VAL A 1 46.12 25.91 52.10
CA VAL A 1 46.66 24.56 52.04
C VAL A 1 46.33 24.01 50.69
N ASN A 2 47.35 23.91 49.84
CA ASN A 2 47.30 23.41 48.48
C ASN A 2 47.30 21.87 48.46
N HIS A 3 46.48 21.29 47.63
CA HIS A 3 46.80 19.96 47.06
C HIS A 3 46.59 19.97 45.56
N ALA A 4 47.73 20.01 44.85
CA ALA A 4 47.81 19.74 43.44
C ALA A 4 47.83 18.22 43.24
N VAL A 5 46.96 17.68 42.38
CA VAL A 5 47.02 16.29 41.92
C VAL A 5 47.67 16.30 40.53
N ASN A 6 48.85 15.72 40.44
CA ASN A 6 49.64 15.54 39.23
C ASN A 6 49.23 14.25 38.53
N THR A 7 48.58 14.31 37.36
CA THR A 7 48.33 13.14 36.50
C THR A 7 49.32 13.12 35.35
N LYS A 8 50.34 12.24 35.47
CA LYS A 8 51.30 11.95 34.38
C LYS A 8 50.57 11.25 33.23
N GLY A 9 50.43 11.92 32.12
CA GLY A 9 50.00 11.32 30.86
C GLY A 9 51.12 10.51 30.22
N THR A 10 50.98 9.20 30.17
CA THR A 10 51.90 8.32 29.45
C THR A 10 51.60 8.40 27.97
N LYS A 11 52.47 9.06 27.17
CA LYS A 11 52.44 9.01 25.70
C LYS A 11 52.90 7.63 25.24
N MET A 12 52.01 6.79 24.72
CA MET A 12 52.39 5.58 24.01
C MET A 12 52.97 5.97 22.64
N ILE A 13 54.26 5.67 22.45
CA ILE A 13 54.99 5.87 21.20
C ILE A 13 54.90 4.54 20.42
N TYR A 14 54.14 4.46 19.38
CA TYR A 14 54.08 3.31 18.47
C TYR A 14 55.32 3.34 17.54
N THR A 15 56.07 2.24 17.49
CA THR A 15 57.20 2.10 16.57
C THR A 15 56.73 1.50 15.22
N ARG A 16 57.59 1.67 14.18
CA ARG A 16 57.29 1.06 12.85
C ARG A 16 57.09 -0.44 12.85
N ARG A 17 57.55 -1.14 13.89
CA ARG A 17 57.33 -2.59 14.08
C ARG A 17 55.92 -2.93 14.63
N ASP A 18 55.28 -2.00 15.30
CA ASP A 18 53.93 -2.22 15.84
C ASP A 18 52.87 -2.09 14.76
N PHE A 19 53.13 -1.30 13.69
CA PHE A 19 52.28 -1.22 12.48
C PHE A 19 52.28 -2.53 11.68
N GLY A 20 53.34 -3.30 11.68
CA GLY A 20 53.42 -4.60 10.99
C GLY A 20 52.59 -5.72 11.63
N LYS A 21 52.23 -5.60 12.91
CA LYS A 21 51.42 -6.61 13.61
C LYS A 21 49.90 -6.33 13.56
N LEU A 22 49.50 -5.10 13.26
CA LEU A 22 48.12 -4.72 13.05
C LEU A 22 47.59 -5.06 11.66
N ALA A 23 48.47 -5.37 10.70
CA ALA A 23 48.10 -5.69 9.32
C ALA A 23 47.67 -7.17 9.10
N LEU A 24 47.74 -8.03 10.11
CA LEU A 24 47.47 -9.46 9.98
C LEU A 24 46.15 -9.92 10.62
N THR A 25 45.29 -9.00 11.12
CA THR A 25 43.94 -9.30 11.58
C THR A 25 42.81 -8.63 10.78
N ALA A 26 43.13 -8.06 9.63
CA ALA A 26 42.12 -7.71 8.65
C ALA A 26 41.64 -8.99 7.96
N LEU A 27 40.83 -9.77 8.63
CA LEU A 27 39.96 -10.75 7.94
C LEU A 27 39.12 -9.98 6.93
N PRO A 28 39.03 -10.48 5.68
CA PRO A 28 38.44 -9.71 4.59
C PRO A 28 36.97 -9.42 4.92
N ALA A 29 36.65 -8.16 5.14
CA ALA A 29 35.28 -7.64 5.20
C ALA A 29 34.45 -7.98 3.93
N ALA A 30 35.11 -8.51 2.91
CA ALA A 30 34.50 -8.95 1.66
C ALA A 30 33.68 -10.26 1.78
N ARG A 31 33.78 -11.02 2.88
CA ARG A 31 32.94 -12.22 3.08
C ARG A 31 31.65 -11.98 3.86
N LEU A 32 31.44 -10.80 4.45
CA LEU A 32 30.16 -10.45 5.08
C LEU A 32 29.07 -9.99 4.10
N LEU A 33 29.42 -9.79 2.83
CA LEU A 33 28.50 -9.29 1.80
C LEU A 33 27.75 -10.36 1.01
N ALA A 34 27.88 -11.62 1.37
CA ALA A 34 27.26 -12.72 0.60
C ALA A 34 26.51 -13.76 1.47
N MET A 35 25.99 -13.36 2.62
CA MET A 35 24.90 -14.16 3.21
C MET A 35 23.65 -13.90 2.39
N PRO A 36 22.99 -14.91 1.82
CA PRO A 36 21.71 -14.69 1.16
C PRO A 36 20.80 -14.01 2.18
N GLN A 37 20.36 -12.79 1.86
CA GLN A 37 19.41 -12.09 2.69
C GLN A 37 18.18 -13.01 2.83
N ALA A 38 17.80 -13.33 4.06
CA ALA A 38 16.63 -14.17 4.30
C ALA A 38 15.43 -13.55 3.56
N LYS A 39 14.66 -14.40 2.87
CA LYS A 39 13.45 -13.92 2.19
C LYS A 39 12.53 -13.24 3.21
N PRO A 40 11.86 -12.15 2.80
CA PRO A 40 10.94 -11.45 3.68
C PRO A 40 9.84 -12.40 4.16
N ASP A 41 9.44 -12.25 5.43
CA ASP A 41 8.31 -12.95 6.02
C ASP A 41 7.57 -11.99 6.96
N SER A 42 6.34 -11.65 6.58
CA SER A 42 5.46 -10.78 7.35
C SER A 42 4.17 -11.50 7.77
N LYS A 43 4.22 -12.82 7.90
CA LYS A 43 3.12 -13.61 8.46
C LYS A 43 3.29 -13.77 9.96
N PHE A 44 2.69 -12.87 10.73
CA PHE A 44 2.79 -12.86 12.19
C PHE A 44 1.56 -13.52 12.83
N GLY A 45 1.77 -14.45 13.75
CA GLY A 45 0.67 -15.16 14.43
C GLY A 45 -0.36 -15.82 13.49
N GLY A 46 0.05 -16.15 12.26
CA GLY A 46 -0.82 -16.71 11.22
C GLY A 46 -1.52 -15.65 10.34
N VAL A 47 -1.48 -14.37 10.69
CA VAL A 47 -2.04 -13.25 9.91
C VAL A 47 -1.03 -12.74 8.90
N GLN A 48 -1.40 -12.65 7.64
CA GLN A 48 -0.56 -12.08 6.60
C GLN A 48 -0.62 -10.56 6.66
N ILE A 49 0.51 -9.92 6.98
CA ILE A 49 0.67 -8.48 6.86
C ILE A 49 1.20 -8.16 5.46
N GLY A 50 0.55 -7.22 4.80
CA GLY A 50 0.92 -6.71 3.49
C GLY A 50 1.18 -5.22 3.51
N MET A 51 1.39 -4.65 2.32
CA MET A 51 1.57 -3.22 2.14
C MET A 51 0.91 -2.74 0.87
N ILE A 52 0.39 -1.52 0.87
CA ILE A 52 -0.13 -0.87 -0.32
C ILE A 52 1.01 -0.10 -0.99
N ALA A 53 1.30 -0.40 -2.24
CA ALA A 53 2.36 0.23 -3.01
C ALA A 53 1.84 0.75 -4.37
N PRO A 54 2.28 1.94 -4.81
CA PRO A 54 3.28 2.84 -4.22
C PRO A 54 2.75 3.77 -3.10
N TYR A 55 1.46 3.75 -2.81
CA TYR A 55 0.79 4.74 -1.97
C TYR A 55 1.48 4.96 -0.61
N SER A 56 1.89 3.90 0.07
CA SER A 56 2.61 3.99 1.36
C SER A 56 4.05 4.49 1.23
N PHE A 57 4.59 4.58 0.02
CA PHE A 57 5.97 5.01 -0.27
C PHE A 57 6.06 6.42 -0.87
N ARG A 58 5.12 7.30 -0.50
CA ARG A 58 5.05 8.67 -1.04
C ARG A 58 6.38 9.42 -0.92
N GLY A 59 6.76 10.09 -2.00
CA GLY A 59 8.01 10.85 -2.06
C GLY A 59 9.25 10.01 -2.37
N LEU A 60 9.13 8.69 -2.49
CA LEU A 60 10.20 7.80 -2.93
C LEU A 60 10.00 7.39 -4.40
N PRO A 61 11.08 6.97 -5.11
CA PRO A 61 10.95 6.32 -6.40
C PRO A 61 9.94 5.17 -6.36
N SER A 62 9.10 5.05 -7.38
CA SER A 62 7.93 4.17 -7.36
C SER A 62 7.87 3.18 -8.53
N SER A 63 9.01 2.90 -9.19
CA SER A 63 9.06 1.80 -10.15
C SER A 63 8.74 0.47 -9.46
N ALA A 64 8.24 -0.51 -10.21
CA ALA A 64 7.99 -1.84 -9.66
C ALA A 64 9.24 -2.45 -9.00
N ASP A 65 10.43 -2.11 -9.52
CA ASP A 65 11.71 -2.57 -8.97
C ASP A 65 12.08 -1.85 -7.66
N ASP A 66 11.82 -0.56 -7.55
CA ASP A 66 12.09 0.19 -6.32
C ASP A 66 11.13 -0.27 -5.20
N LEU A 67 9.86 -0.46 -5.53
CA LEU A 67 8.85 -0.96 -4.59
C LEU A 67 9.23 -2.36 -4.08
N LEU A 68 9.71 -3.25 -4.94
CA LEU A 68 10.20 -4.56 -4.53
C LEU A 68 11.37 -4.46 -3.54
N LYS A 69 12.34 -3.57 -3.79
CA LYS A 69 13.48 -3.32 -2.87
C LYS A 69 12.99 -2.88 -1.49
N TYR A 70 12.03 -1.93 -1.44
CA TYR A 70 11.50 -1.45 -0.15
C TYR A 70 10.74 -2.54 0.60
N LEU A 71 9.94 -3.35 -0.08
CA LEU A 71 9.23 -4.48 0.53
C LEU A 71 10.21 -5.49 1.15
N VAL A 72 11.25 -5.85 0.41
CA VAL A 72 12.30 -6.75 0.92
C VAL A 72 13.05 -6.11 2.11
N GLN A 73 13.39 -4.83 2.02
CA GLN A 73 14.05 -4.08 3.11
C GLN A 73 13.20 -4.06 4.39
N LEU A 74 11.89 -3.91 4.25
CA LEU A 74 10.93 -3.89 5.37
C LEU A 74 10.56 -5.30 5.87
N GLY A 75 11.04 -6.36 5.22
CA GLY A 75 10.69 -7.73 5.56
C GLY A 75 9.23 -8.09 5.22
N VAL A 76 8.57 -7.36 4.31
CA VAL A 76 7.17 -7.56 3.93
C VAL A 76 7.08 -8.41 2.67
N ASN A 77 6.37 -9.53 2.74
CA ASN A 77 6.26 -10.53 1.68
C ASN A 77 4.90 -10.57 0.95
N SER A 78 4.05 -9.58 1.18
CA SER A 78 2.73 -9.46 0.56
C SER A 78 2.46 -8.01 0.15
N VAL A 79 1.94 -7.81 -1.05
CA VAL A 79 1.66 -6.46 -1.56
C VAL A 79 0.33 -6.38 -2.30
N GLU A 80 -0.40 -5.28 -2.04
CA GLU A 80 -1.39 -4.72 -2.94
C GLU A 80 -0.68 -3.69 -3.81
N LEU A 81 -0.56 -3.98 -5.11
CA LEU A 81 0.20 -3.16 -6.03
C LEU A 81 -0.74 -2.37 -6.95
N GLN A 82 -0.54 -1.05 -7.05
CA GLN A 82 -1.31 -0.25 -7.99
C GLN A 82 -0.90 -0.52 -9.44
N SER A 83 -1.81 -0.33 -10.37
CA SER A 83 -1.61 -0.66 -11.78
C SER A 83 -0.52 0.15 -12.47
N GLU A 84 -0.29 1.40 -12.08
CA GLU A 84 0.67 2.28 -12.75
C GLU A 84 2.11 1.72 -12.79
N PRO A 85 2.76 1.34 -11.67
CA PRO A 85 4.10 0.74 -11.72
C PRO A 85 4.12 -0.61 -12.46
N VAL A 86 3.02 -1.35 -12.42
CA VAL A 86 2.86 -2.64 -13.11
C VAL A 86 2.78 -2.44 -14.62
N GLU A 87 1.95 -1.51 -15.07
CA GLU A 87 1.78 -1.18 -16.48
C GLU A 87 3.04 -0.52 -17.05
N THR A 88 3.70 0.36 -16.28
CA THR A 88 4.99 0.96 -16.64
C THR A 88 6.07 -0.10 -16.84
N TYR A 89 6.16 -1.10 -15.95
CA TYR A 89 7.07 -2.23 -16.10
C TYR A 89 6.80 -3.02 -17.39
N ALA A 90 5.54 -3.15 -17.78
CA ALA A 90 5.15 -3.82 -19.02
C ALA A 90 5.33 -2.96 -20.29
N GLY A 91 5.76 -1.71 -20.16
CA GLY A 91 6.03 -0.79 -21.28
C GLY A 91 4.86 0.13 -21.63
N ALA A 92 3.95 0.39 -20.70
CA ALA A 92 2.87 1.36 -20.92
C ALA A 92 3.42 2.76 -21.24
N PRO A 93 2.76 3.52 -22.12
CA PRO A 93 3.09 4.90 -22.36
C PRO A 93 2.94 5.73 -21.08
N ALA A 94 3.80 6.72 -20.91
CA ALA A 94 3.74 7.61 -19.75
C ALA A 94 2.40 8.35 -19.71
N THR A 95 1.56 8.04 -18.74
CA THR A 95 0.21 8.62 -18.63
C THR A 95 0.21 10.09 -18.22
N GLY A 96 1.39 10.69 -18.01
CA GLY A 96 1.54 12.05 -17.47
C GLY A 96 1.01 12.21 -16.04
N ARG A 97 0.49 11.13 -15.45
CA ARG A 97 0.41 10.94 -14.00
C ARG A 97 1.76 10.42 -13.52
N GLY A 98 2.86 10.99 -14.09
CA GLY A 98 4.22 10.60 -13.74
C GLY A 98 4.32 10.41 -12.25
N GLY A 99 4.90 9.31 -11.85
CA GLY A 99 5.11 8.98 -10.45
C GLY A 99 5.49 10.26 -9.73
N PHE A 100 4.81 10.61 -8.68
CA PHE A 100 4.87 11.91 -8.00
C PHE A 100 6.26 12.51 -8.09
N PRO A 101 6.54 13.52 -8.98
CA PRO A 101 7.83 14.18 -8.99
C PRO A 101 7.94 14.86 -7.65
N GLY A 102 8.96 14.50 -6.89
CA GLY A 102 9.32 15.02 -5.59
C GLY A 102 8.32 15.94 -4.92
N GLY A 103 7.49 15.44 -4.02
CA GLY A 103 7.00 16.23 -2.91
C GLY A 103 5.75 17.07 -3.09
N GLN A 104 4.91 16.87 -4.09
CA GLN A 104 3.54 17.40 -4.02
C GLN A 104 2.53 16.26 -4.19
N GLY A 105 2.37 15.53 -3.09
CA GLY A 105 1.33 14.54 -2.96
C GLY A 105 -0.03 15.14 -3.32
N ARG A 106 -0.91 14.30 -3.86
CA ARG A 106 -2.36 14.59 -3.81
C ARG A 106 -2.64 15.12 -2.40
N PRO A 107 -3.28 16.29 -2.26
CA PRO A 107 -3.66 16.75 -0.93
C PRO A 107 -4.37 15.59 -0.22
N PRO A 108 -4.10 15.33 1.07
CA PRO A 108 -4.89 14.38 1.83
C PRO A 108 -6.35 14.69 1.56
N ASP A 109 -7.15 13.66 1.37
CA ASP A 109 -8.56 13.79 1.00
C ASP A 109 -9.16 15.05 1.63
N ALA A 110 -9.84 15.88 0.82
CA ALA A 110 -10.48 17.12 1.26
C ALA A 110 -11.62 16.87 2.28
N GLY A 111 -11.45 15.92 3.16
CA GLY A 111 -12.30 15.45 4.23
C GLY A 111 -11.57 15.14 5.53
N GLY A 112 -10.23 15.26 5.59
CA GLY A 112 -9.48 15.04 6.84
C GLY A 112 -8.75 16.30 7.26
N GLY A 113 -9.16 16.94 8.35
CA GLY A 113 -8.62 18.17 8.90
C GLY A 113 -7.13 18.06 9.30
N GLY A 114 -6.25 18.29 8.30
CA GLY A 114 -4.84 18.59 8.53
C GLY A 114 -4.61 20.06 8.25
N GLN A 115 -4.05 20.80 9.20
CA GLN A 115 -3.74 22.22 9.06
C GLN A 115 -2.77 22.40 7.87
N GLY A 116 -3.24 23.05 6.78
CA GLY A 116 -2.44 23.44 5.63
C GLY A 116 -3.03 23.14 4.24
N GLY A 117 -4.20 22.49 4.13
CA GLY A 117 -4.95 22.39 2.87
C GLY A 117 -5.65 23.70 2.53
N PRO A 118 -5.98 23.95 1.23
CA PRO A 118 -6.82 25.07 0.88
C PRO A 118 -8.14 25.00 1.65
N PRO A 119 -8.72 26.15 2.03
CA PRO A 119 -9.94 26.19 2.84
C PRO A 119 -11.05 25.38 2.18
N PRO A 120 -11.98 24.77 2.98
CA PRO A 120 -13.15 24.07 2.45
C PRO A 120 -13.91 24.97 1.49
N GLY A 121 -14.04 24.57 0.22
CA GLY A 121 -14.68 25.37 -0.83
C GLY A 121 -13.77 25.85 -1.95
N ALA A 122 -12.45 25.84 -1.80
CA ALA A 122 -11.52 26.08 -2.90
C ALA A 122 -11.37 24.80 -3.76
N GLY A 123 -12.36 24.51 -4.59
CA GLY A 123 -12.26 23.48 -5.62
C GLY A 123 -11.04 23.74 -6.51
N ARG A 124 -10.38 22.69 -7.00
CA ARG A 124 -9.37 22.85 -8.05
C ARG A 124 -9.99 23.67 -9.18
N PRO A 125 -9.26 24.67 -9.73
CA PRO A 125 -9.76 25.37 -10.90
C PRO A 125 -10.13 24.35 -11.97
N PRO A 126 -11.24 24.54 -12.71
CA PRO A 126 -11.64 23.66 -13.79
C PRO A 126 -10.49 23.55 -14.80
N MET A 127 -10.25 22.34 -15.30
CA MET A 127 -9.22 22.10 -16.31
C MET A 127 -9.53 22.90 -17.57
N THR A 128 -8.51 23.48 -18.18
CA THR A 128 -8.69 24.15 -19.48
C THR A 128 -9.09 23.14 -20.56
N PRO A 129 -9.75 23.59 -21.65
CA PRO A 129 -10.07 22.71 -22.78
C PRO A 129 -8.85 21.93 -23.32
N GLU A 130 -7.68 22.57 -23.37
CA GLU A 130 -6.43 21.97 -23.82
C GLU A 130 -5.95 20.88 -22.83
N GLN A 131 -6.05 21.11 -21.51
CA GLN A 131 -5.73 20.13 -20.51
C GLN A 131 -6.68 18.91 -20.58
N GLN A 132 -7.97 19.15 -20.81
CA GLN A 132 -8.96 18.10 -20.99
C GLN A 132 -8.68 17.28 -22.26
N ALA A 133 -8.36 17.96 -23.38
CA ALA A 133 -8.01 17.31 -24.64
C ALA A 133 -6.74 16.45 -24.49
N ALA A 134 -5.70 16.98 -23.85
CA ALA A 134 -4.47 16.24 -23.57
C ALA A 134 -4.73 15.02 -22.67
N GLN A 135 -5.60 15.15 -21.66
CA GLN A 135 -5.96 14.03 -20.78
C GLN A 135 -6.70 12.93 -21.57
N ARG A 136 -7.66 13.31 -22.44
CA ARG A 136 -8.38 12.36 -23.29
C ARG A 136 -7.42 11.65 -24.25
N ALA A 137 -6.52 12.37 -24.90
CA ALA A 137 -5.52 11.79 -25.81
C ALA A 137 -4.64 10.74 -25.12
N ARG A 138 -4.15 11.05 -23.92
CA ARG A 138 -3.35 10.11 -23.10
C ARG A 138 -4.17 8.89 -22.67
N ALA A 139 -5.43 9.08 -22.28
CA ALA A 139 -6.30 7.98 -21.92
C ALA A 139 -6.54 7.04 -23.11
N GLU A 140 -6.73 7.59 -24.31
CA GLU A 140 -6.89 6.80 -25.53
C GLU A 140 -5.60 6.08 -25.95
N GLU A 141 -4.44 6.71 -25.79
CA GLU A 141 -3.14 6.07 -26.03
C GLU A 141 -2.92 4.89 -25.07
N LEU A 142 -3.18 5.08 -23.77
CA LEU A 142 -3.10 4.02 -22.78
C LEU A 142 -4.07 2.88 -23.09
N ARG A 143 -5.32 3.21 -23.48
CA ARG A 143 -6.31 2.21 -23.87
C ARG A 143 -5.84 1.38 -25.05
N LYS A 144 -5.36 2.02 -26.14
CA LYS A 144 -4.82 1.30 -27.31
C LYS A 144 -3.68 0.38 -26.91
N TRP A 145 -2.77 0.84 -26.06
CA TRP A 145 -1.68 0.03 -25.56
C TRP A 145 -2.21 -1.16 -24.74
N ARG A 146 -3.16 -0.97 -23.83
CA ARG A 146 -3.78 -2.02 -23.01
C ARG A 146 -4.35 -3.16 -23.85
N LEU A 147 -4.99 -2.85 -24.96
CA LEU A 147 -5.59 -3.86 -25.85
C LEU A 147 -4.55 -4.72 -26.58
N SER A 148 -3.31 -4.28 -26.67
CA SER A 148 -2.18 -5.01 -27.29
C SER A 148 -1.09 -5.38 -26.32
N ALA A 149 -1.25 -5.10 -25.03
CA ALA A 149 -0.21 -5.29 -24.03
C ALA A 149 0.19 -6.77 -23.87
N PRO A 150 1.49 -7.08 -23.84
CA PRO A 150 1.96 -8.46 -23.74
C PRO A 150 1.79 -9.00 -22.32
N MET A 151 0.92 -9.98 -22.13
CA MET A 151 0.66 -10.60 -20.81
C MET A 151 1.89 -11.27 -20.20
N ASP A 152 2.88 -11.62 -21.01
CA ASP A 152 4.11 -12.25 -20.52
C ASP A 152 4.95 -11.31 -19.66
N LYS A 153 4.91 -9.99 -19.91
CA LYS A 153 5.57 -9.01 -19.04
C LYS A 153 5.04 -9.01 -17.61
N TYR A 154 3.76 -9.25 -17.43
CA TYR A 154 3.16 -9.40 -16.10
C TYR A 154 3.56 -10.71 -15.42
N LYS A 155 3.71 -11.79 -16.18
CA LYS A 155 4.23 -13.06 -15.67
C LYS A 155 5.71 -12.94 -15.27
N GLU A 156 6.52 -12.19 -16.04
CA GLU A 156 7.92 -11.86 -15.71
C GLU A 156 7.97 -11.07 -14.39
N LEU A 157 7.13 -10.03 -14.23
CA LEU A 157 7.04 -9.25 -13.00
C LEU A 157 6.65 -10.12 -11.81
N ARG A 158 5.61 -10.96 -11.95
CA ARG A 158 5.22 -11.94 -10.94
C ARG A 158 6.38 -12.84 -10.52
N LYS A 159 7.11 -13.39 -11.51
CA LYS A 159 8.26 -14.24 -11.24
C LYS A 159 9.33 -13.50 -10.45
N LYS A 160 9.67 -12.28 -10.86
CA LYS A 160 10.65 -11.41 -10.18
C LYS A 160 10.31 -11.17 -8.71
N TYR A 161 9.05 -10.86 -8.42
CA TYR A 161 8.58 -10.66 -7.05
C TYR A 161 8.64 -11.95 -6.24
N ASN A 162 8.14 -13.06 -6.79
CA ASN A 162 8.15 -14.37 -6.13
C ASN A 162 9.58 -14.88 -5.86
N ASP A 163 10.51 -14.68 -6.80
CA ASP A 163 11.93 -15.06 -6.61
C ASP A 163 12.55 -14.31 -5.43
N SER A 164 12.12 -13.07 -5.22
CA SER A 164 12.53 -12.24 -4.08
C SER A 164 11.74 -12.54 -2.78
N GLY A 165 10.81 -13.49 -2.82
CA GLY A 165 9.98 -13.86 -1.66
C GLY A 165 8.76 -12.98 -1.44
N VAL A 166 8.41 -12.10 -2.38
CA VAL A 166 7.24 -11.22 -2.28
C VAL A 166 6.12 -11.73 -3.21
N THR A 167 4.90 -11.75 -2.72
CA THR A 167 3.70 -12.12 -3.49
C THR A 167 2.86 -10.89 -3.79
N ILE A 168 2.55 -10.66 -5.06
CA ILE A 168 1.54 -9.66 -5.46
C ILE A 168 0.17 -10.31 -5.23
N HIS A 169 -0.42 -10.06 -4.06
CA HIS A 169 -1.71 -10.66 -3.70
C HIS A 169 -2.87 -10.05 -4.44
N ILE A 170 -2.80 -8.74 -4.64
CA ILE A 170 -3.88 -7.91 -5.15
C ILE A 170 -3.28 -6.87 -6.08
N ILE A 171 -4.00 -6.57 -7.15
CA ILE A 171 -3.73 -5.41 -7.99
C ILE A 171 -4.88 -4.41 -7.87
N LYS A 172 -4.54 -3.12 -7.75
CA LYS A 172 -5.53 -2.04 -7.73
C LYS A 172 -5.64 -1.39 -9.09
N PHE A 173 -6.84 -1.39 -9.66
CA PHE A 173 -7.18 -0.70 -10.89
C PHE A 173 -8.26 0.36 -10.67
N GLY A 174 -8.23 1.43 -11.46
CA GLY A 174 -9.32 2.40 -11.53
C GLY A 174 -10.50 1.90 -12.39
N LEU A 175 -11.01 0.70 -12.08
CA LEU A 175 -12.13 0.11 -12.80
C LEU A 175 -13.39 0.93 -12.67
N ASN A 176 -14.05 1.18 -13.81
CA ASN A 176 -15.36 1.81 -13.86
C ASN A 176 -16.09 1.43 -15.17
N THR A 177 -17.40 1.59 -15.21
CA THR A 177 -18.23 1.20 -16.36
C THR A 177 -18.16 2.16 -17.56
N ASN A 178 -17.42 3.27 -17.47
CA ASN A 178 -17.11 4.12 -18.62
C ASN A 178 -15.97 3.53 -19.47
N MET A 179 -15.25 2.53 -18.94
CA MET A 179 -14.26 1.78 -19.71
C MET A 179 -14.96 0.83 -20.69
N PRO A 180 -14.46 0.69 -21.93
CA PRO A 180 -14.92 -0.36 -22.84
C PRO A 180 -14.74 -1.76 -22.24
N ALA A 181 -15.59 -2.69 -22.63
CA ALA A 181 -15.58 -4.06 -22.10
C ALA A 181 -14.22 -4.74 -22.22
N GLU A 182 -13.55 -4.56 -23.35
CA GLU A 182 -12.23 -5.15 -23.64
C GLU A 182 -11.16 -4.59 -22.71
N GLU A 183 -11.27 -3.33 -22.30
CA GLU A 183 -10.33 -2.72 -21.35
C GLU A 183 -10.59 -3.20 -19.91
N ILE A 184 -11.86 -3.44 -19.54
CA ILE A 184 -12.19 -4.10 -18.28
C ILE A 184 -11.63 -5.54 -18.30
N ASP A 185 -11.86 -6.30 -19.37
CA ASP A 185 -11.31 -7.65 -19.53
C ASP A 185 -9.77 -7.68 -19.42
N TYR A 186 -9.08 -6.69 -19.98
CA TYR A 186 -7.64 -6.52 -19.82
C TYR A 186 -7.22 -6.45 -18.35
N CYS A 187 -7.90 -5.67 -17.52
CA CYS A 187 -7.56 -5.56 -16.08
C CYS A 187 -7.63 -6.92 -15.37
N PHE A 188 -8.64 -7.73 -15.70
CA PHE A 188 -8.75 -9.09 -15.16
C PHE A 188 -7.67 -10.04 -15.71
N ASN A 189 -7.30 -9.91 -16.98
CA ASN A 189 -6.22 -10.70 -17.57
C ASN A 189 -4.86 -10.37 -16.94
N VAL A 190 -4.58 -9.10 -16.63
CA VAL A 190 -3.40 -8.68 -15.87
C VAL A 190 -3.41 -9.29 -14.47
N ALA A 191 -4.53 -9.24 -13.75
CA ALA A 191 -4.65 -9.87 -12.44
C ALA A 191 -4.34 -11.38 -12.49
N LYS A 192 -4.84 -12.09 -13.51
CA LYS A 192 -4.52 -13.50 -13.74
C LYS A 192 -3.04 -13.73 -14.01
N ALA A 193 -2.43 -12.92 -14.89
CA ALA A 193 -1.01 -13.04 -15.24
C ALA A 193 -0.11 -12.81 -14.03
N LEU A 194 -0.44 -11.83 -13.18
CA LEU A 194 0.23 -11.56 -11.90
C LEU A 194 -0.04 -12.64 -10.83
N GLY A 195 -1.08 -13.46 -11.00
CA GLY A 195 -1.52 -14.45 -10.02
C GLY A 195 -2.23 -13.84 -8.82
N CYS A 196 -2.82 -12.66 -8.99
CA CYS A 196 -3.57 -11.97 -7.95
C CYS A 196 -4.83 -12.75 -7.54
N LYS A 197 -5.20 -12.64 -6.28
CA LYS A 197 -6.42 -13.23 -5.71
C LYS A 197 -7.66 -12.37 -5.96
N ALA A 198 -7.46 -11.05 -6.07
CA ALA A 198 -8.52 -10.08 -6.28
C ALA A 198 -7.99 -8.85 -7.03
N ILE A 199 -8.92 -8.05 -7.52
CA ILE A 199 -8.68 -6.67 -7.96
C ILE A 199 -9.37 -5.77 -6.96
N THR A 200 -8.67 -4.73 -6.47
CA THR A 200 -9.30 -3.65 -5.69
C THR A 200 -9.60 -2.45 -6.57
N CYS A 201 -10.72 -1.80 -6.33
CA CYS A 201 -11.19 -0.66 -7.13
C CYS A 201 -12.12 0.25 -6.31
N GLU A 202 -12.40 1.44 -6.85
CA GLU A 202 -13.21 2.48 -6.18
C GLU A 202 -14.26 3.08 -7.15
N PRO A 203 -15.10 2.27 -7.81
CA PRO A 203 -16.17 2.78 -8.63
C PRO A 203 -17.31 3.33 -7.74
N PRO A 204 -18.22 4.15 -8.31
CA PRO A 204 -19.52 4.42 -7.70
C PRO A 204 -20.29 3.13 -7.43
N LEU A 205 -21.09 3.09 -6.35
CA LEU A 205 -21.91 1.93 -5.99
C LEU A 205 -22.83 1.47 -7.12
N SER A 206 -23.43 2.38 -7.83
CA SER A 206 -24.32 2.13 -8.99
C SER A 206 -23.66 1.29 -10.09
N GLN A 207 -22.34 1.27 -10.19
CA GLN A 207 -21.60 0.53 -11.22
C GLN A 207 -21.31 -0.93 -10.85
N THR A 208 -21.49 -1.30 -9.59
CA THR A 208 -21.00 -2.59 -9.06
C THR A 208 -21.78 -3.81 -9.58
N LYS A 209 -23.03 -3.61 -10.03
CA LYS A 209 -23.79 -4.68 -10.67
C LYS A 209 -23.13 -5.13 -11.96
N GLN A 210 -22.84 -4.17 -12.87
CA GLN A 210 -22.19 -4.47 -14.14
C GLN A 210 -20.74 -4.97 -13.95
N LEU A 211 -19.96 -4.35 -13.08
CA LEU A 211 -18.60 -4.82 -12.77
C LEU A 211 -18.60 -6.24 -12.16
N GLY A 212 -19.62 -6.58 -11.39
CA GLY A 212 -19.81 -7.93 -10.85
C GLY A 212 -20.03 -9.01 -11.91
N GLU A 213 -20.59 -8.65 -13.09
CA GLU A 213 -20.71 -9.57 -14.23
C GLU A 213 -19.33 -9.89 -14.83
N PHE A 214 -18.44 -8.90 -14.97
CA PHE A 214 -17.06 -9.13 -15.38
C PHE A 214 -16.28 -9.98 -14.34
N ALA A 215 -16.45 -9.68 -13.05
CA ALA A 215 -15.85 -10.46 -11.98
C ALA A 215 -16.29 -11.93 -12.04
N ALA A 216 -17.56 -12.19 -12.32
CA ALA A 216 -18.11 -13.54 -12.50
C ALA A 216 -17.54 -14.24 -13.75
N LYS A 217 -17.48 -13.52 -14.89
CA LYS A 217 -16.86 -14.00 -16.13
C LYS A 217 -15.42 -14.46 -15.91
N HIS A 218 -14.65 -13.68 -15.18
CA HIS A 218 -13.23 -13.95 -14.95
C HIS A 218 -12.95 -14.81 -13.72
N GLN A 219 -13.94 -15.03 -12.83
CA GLN A 219 -13.80 -15.73 -11.55
C GLN A 219 -12.71 -15.12 -10.65
N ILE A 220 -12.64 -13.79 -10.62
CA ILE A 220 -11.76 -13.01 -9.75
C ILE A 220 -12.63 -12.05 -8.96
N MET A 221 -12.43 -12.00 -7.63
CA MET A 221 -13.20 -11.12 -6.76
C MET A 221 -12.79 -9.65 -6.95
N LEU A 222 -13.78 -8.75 -6.94
CA LEU A 222 -13.56 -7.31 -6.82
C LEU A 222 -13.70 -6.91 -5.35
N GLY A 223 -12.66 -6.33 -4.79
CA GLY A 223 -12.68 -5.70 -3.48
C GLY A 223 -12.96 -4.20 -3.61
N TYR A 224 -14.15 -3.78 -3.25
CA TYR A 224 -14.51 -2.36 -3.28
C TYR A 224 -13.90 -1.65 -2.07
N HIS A 225 -12.97 -0.73 -2.36
CA HIS A 225 -12.29 0.04 -1.32
C HIS A 225 -13.15 1.19 -0.86
N GLY A 226 -13.17 1.40 0.45
CA GLY A 226 -13.99 2.41 1.09
C GLY A 226 -13.21 3.58 1.67
N HIS A 227 -13.89 4.73 1.71
CA HIS A 227 -13.45 5.94 2.36
C HIS A 227 -14.40 6.32 3.50
N SER A 228 -14.23 7.52 4.07
CA SER A 228 -15.04 7.96 5.23
C SER A 228 -16.26 8.82 4.85
N ASN A 229 -16.52 9.08 3.57
CA ASN A 229 -17.63 9.93 3.14
C ASN A 229 -19.00 9.23 3.24
N VAL A 230 -19.56 9.19 4.42
CA VAL A 230 -20.87 8.58 4.71
C VAL A 230 -22.07 9.38 4.19
N THR A 231 -21.87 10.58 3.64
CA THR A 231 -22.95 11.40 3.10
C THR A 231 -23.25 11.10 1.64
N SER A 232 -22.33 10.44 0.93
CA SER A 232 -22.52 10.04 -0.46
C SER A 232 -23.14 8.64 -0.52
N GLU A 233 -24.24 8.50 -1.25
CA GLU A 233 -24.87 7.19 -1.49
C GLU A 233 -24.09 6.35 -2.52
N GLU A 234 -23.23 6.97 -3.31
CA GLU A 234 -22.38 6.30 -4.31
C GLU A 234 -21.03 5.85 -3.73
N ALA A 235 -20.68 6.27 -2.50
CA ALA A 235 -19.42 5.93 -1.89
C ALA A 235 -19.48 4.64 -1.07
N PHE A 236 -18.40 3.89 -1.07
CA PHE A 236 -18.18 2.80 -0.12
C PHE A 236 -17.69 3.39 1.20
N ALA A 237 -18.63 3.71 2.09
CA ALA A 237 -18.35 4.27 3.41
C ALA A 237 -19.24 3.67 4.50
N LYS A 238 -20.54 3.45 4.20
CA LYS A 238 -21.49 2.79 5.10
C LYS A 238 -21.42 1.26 4.90
N PRO A 239 -21.61 0.43 5.93
CA PRO A 239 -21.73 -1.03 5.79
C PRO A 239 -22.69 -1.46 4.68
N SER A 240 -23.84 -0.81 4.57
CA SER A 240 -24.86 -1.07 3.55
C SER A 240 -24.36 -0.93 2.11
N SER A 241 -23.35 -0.08 1.84
CA SER A 241 -22.80 0.07 0.49
C SER A 241 -22.16 -1.23 0.00
N TRP A 242 -21.34 -1.87 0.84
CA TRP A 242 -20.74 -3.17 0.52
C TRP A 242 -21.80 -4.28 0.48
N GLU A 243 -22.74 -4.29 1.41
CA GLU A 243 -23.84 -5.28 1.44
C GLU A 243 -24.66 -5.21 0.14
N THR A 244 -24.96 -3.99 -0.34
CA THR A 244 -25.64 -3.77 -1.62
C THR A 244 -24.82 -4.30 -2.79
N ALA A 245 -23.54 -3.94 -2.87
CA ALA A 245 -22.66 -4.42 -3.95
C ALA A 245 -22.52 -5.95 -3.94
N MET A 246 -22.34 -6.55 -2.76
CA MET A 246 -22.23 -7.99 -2.59
C MET A 246 -23.53 -8.76 -2.93
N SER A 247 -24.69 -8.09 -2.84
CA SER A 247 -25.97 -8.70 -3.24
C SER A 247 -26.10 -8.94 -4.74
N TYR A 248 -25.36 -8.18 -5.58
CA TYR A 248 -25.42 -8.29 -7.02
C TYR A 248 -24.60 -9.45 -7.59
N SER A 249 -23.50 -9.84 -6.92
CA SER A 249 -22.64 -10.93 -7.39
C SER A 249 -21.86 -11.55 -6.23
N LYS A 250 -21.70 -12.87 -6.26
CA LYS A 250 -20.80 -13.56 -5.32
C LYS A 250 -19.32 -13.16 -5.50
N TRP A 251 -18.98 -12.51 -6.62
CA TRP A 251 -17.64 -12.04 -6.92
C TRP A 251 -17.41 -10.57 -6.54
N ASN A 252 -18.45 -9.89 -6.03
CA ASN A 252 -18.30 -8.60 -5.39
C ASN A 252 -17.94 -8.80 -3.92
N GLY A 253 -16.91 -8.14 -3.47
CA GLY A 253 -16.38 -8.24 -2.11
C GLY A 253 -15.98 -6.88 -1.57
N ALA A 254 -15.29 -6.89 -0.44
CA ALA A 254 -14.92 -5.69 0.28
C ALA A 254 -13.41 -5.60 0.52
N ASN A 255 -12.83 -4.46 0.20
CA ASN A 255 -11.56 -4.00 0.74
C ASN A 255 -11.90 -2.99 1.83
N ILE A 256 -11.78 -3.41 3.08
CA ILE A 256 -12.16 -2.57 4.22
C ILE A 256 -10.94 -1.79 4.70
N ASP A 257 -10.97 -0.48 4.51
CA ASP A 257 -10.09 0.42 5.23
C ASP A 257 -10.64 0.65 6.63
N ILE A 258 -9.99 0.08 7.63
CA ILE A 258 -10.49 0.12 9.00
C ILE A 258 -10.43 1.52 9.62
N GLY A 259 -9.49 2.36 9.17
CA GLY A 259 -9.38 3.75 9.63
C GLY A 259 -10.45 4.64 9.02
N HIS A 260 -10.66 4.55 7.71
CA HIS A 260 -11.74 5.26 7.05
C HIS A 260 -13.12 4.82 7.55
N PHE A 261 -13.30 3.52 7.75
CA PHE A 261 -14.54 2.98 8.31
C PHE A 261 -14.82 3.56 9.71
N THR A 262 -13.82 3.53 10.60
CA THR A 262 -13.93 4.06 11.96
C THR A 262 -14.21 5.56 11.97
N ALA A 263 -13.47 6.33 11.15
CA ALA A 263 -13.64 7.78 11.06
C ALA A 263 -15.02 8.20 10.52
N GLY A 264 -15.54 7.44 9.54
CA GLY A 264 -16.83 7.74 8.91
C GLY A 264 -18.03 7.30 9.74
N ASN A 265 -17.95 6.13 10.36
CA ASN A 265 -19.11 5.53 11.05
C ASN A 265 -19.06 5.68 12.57
N ASN A 266 -17.95 6.15 13.16
CA ASN A 266 -17.75 6.33 14.61
C ASN A 266 -17.83 5.02 15.43
N PHE A 267 -17.63 3.86 14.78
CA PHE A 267 -17.54 2.55 15.43
C PHE A 267 -16.60 1.61 14.67
N SER A 268 -16.20 0.53 15.31
CA SER A 268 -15.28 -0.47 14.77
C SER A 268 -15.90 -1.30 13.63
N PRO A 269 -15.14 -1.64 12.57
CA PRO A 269 -15.60 -2.57 11.53
C PRO A 269 -15.63 -4.04 11.98
N ALA A 270 -15.29 -4.38 13.22
CA ALA A 270 -15.11 -5.74 13.68
C ALA A 270 -16.32 -6.64 13.40
N GLU A 271 -17.54 -6.17 13.68
CA GLU A 271 -18.75 -6.96 13.44
C GLU A 271 -19.05 -7.11 11.94
N PHE A 272 -18.77 -6.10 11.13
CA PHE A 272 -18.86 -6.20 9.67
C PHE A 272 -17.85 -7.23 9.13
N ILE A 273 -16.61 -7.20 9.61
CA ILE A 273 -15.57 -8.17 9.24
C ILE A 273 -15.99 -9.59 9.61
N LYS A 274 -16.50 -9.82 10.81
CA LYS A 274 -17.00 -11.15 11.23
C LYS A 274 -18.13 -11.65 10.33
N LYS A 275 -19.09 -10.79 10.04
CA LYS A 275 -20.27 -11.13 9.24
C LYS A 275 -19.93 -11.47 7.78
N HIS A 276 -18.93 -10.79 7.21
CA HIS A 276 -18.64 -10.83 5.78
C HIS A 276 -17.23 -11.33 5.46
N HIS A 277 -16.57 -12.04 6.40
CA HIS A 277 -15.16 -12.45 6.26
C HIS A 277 -14.85 -13.25 4.99
N ASP A 278 -15.80 -14.01 4.47
CA ASP A 278 -15.71 -14.81 3.24
C ASP A 278 -15.73 -13.94 1.95
N ARG A 279 -16.10 -12.67 2.09
CA ARG A 279 -16.23 -11.70 1.01
C ARG A 279 -15.20 -10.55 1.13
N ILE A 280 -14.33 -10.60 2.12
CA ILE A 280 -13.24 -9.62 2.28
C ILE A 280 -12.04 -10.05 1.45
N THR A 281 -11.56 -9.15 0.59
CA THR A 281 -10.35 -9.36 -0.20
C THR A 281 -9.08 -9.04 0.60
N ASN A 282 -9.13 -7.97 1.38
CA ASN A 282 -8.06 -7.49 2.26
C ASN A 282 -8.58 -6.37 3.17
N LEU A 283 -7.77 -6.04 4.18
CA LEU A 283 -7.96 -4.83 4.98
C LEU A 283 -6.87 -3.82 4.65
N HIS A 284 -7.20 -2.52 4.75
CA HIS A 284 -6.22 -1.45 4.85
C HIS A 284 -6.10 -1.03 6.30
N LEU A 285 -4.87 -1.00 6.79
CA LEU A 285 -4.55 -0.63 8.17
C LEU A 285 -4.05 0.81 8.20
N LYS A 286 -4.80 1.67 8.82
CA LYS A 286 -4.41 3.04 9.19
C LYS A 286 -5.08 3.44 10.49
N ASP A 287 -4.53 4.42 11.18
CA ASP A 287 -5.11 4.96 12.40
C ASP A 287 -5.73 6.32 12.14
N ARG A 288 -6.98 6.51 12.53
CA ARG A 288 -7.72 7.75 12.37
C ARG A 288 -8.53 8.09 13.61
N LYS A 289 -8.83 9.36 13.79
CA LYS A 289 -9.82 9.82 14.75
C LYS A 289 -11.24 9.64 14.20
N ILE A 290 -12.20 9.34 15.08
CA ILE A 290 -13.63 9.36 14.79
C ILE A 290 -14.10 10.75 14.32
N ASN A 291 -15.38 10.86 13.90
CA ASN A 291 -15.99 12.11 13.45
C ASN A 291 -15.24 12.74 12.26
N GLN A 292 -14.90 11.95 11.25
CA GLN A 292 -14.11 12.39 10.08
C GLN A 292 -12.74 12.96 10.46
N GLY A 293 -12.20 12.54 11.59
CA GLY A 293 -10.96 13.08 12.14
C GLY A 293 -9.71 12.68 11.32
N PRO A 294 -8.56 13.28 11.62
CA PRO A 294 -7.33 13.12 10.85
C PRO A 294 -6.72 11.72 10.98
N ASN A 295 -5.82 11.42 10.04
CA ASN A 295 -4.89 10.30 10.17
C ASN A 295 -3.88 10.56 11.29
N MET A 296 -3.60 9.55 12.10
CA MET A 296 -2.77 9.63 13.28
C MET A 296 -1.60 8.64 13.19
N LEU A 297 -0.54 8.91 13.93
CA LEU A 297 0.45 7.89 14.24
C LEU A 297 -0.25 6.68 14.89
N TRP A 298 0.13 5.48 14.53
CA TRP A 298 -0.55 4.28 15.00
C TRP A 298 -0.54 4.15 16.53
N GLY A 299 -1.71 3.87 17.09
CA GLY A 299 -1.96 3.85 18.53
C GLY A 299 -2.33 5.20 19.15
N GLN A 300 -2.41 6.28 18.36
CA GLN A 300 -2.83 7.61 18.82
C GLN A 300 -4.20 8.02 18.29
N GLY A 301 -4.77 7.24 17.37
CA GLY A 301 -6.10 7.41 16.83
C GLY A 301 -7.18 6.70 17.67
N ASP A 302 -8.29 6.44 16.99
CA ASP A 302 -9.43 5.71 17.57
C ASP A 302 -9.69 4.41 16.82
N THR A 303 -8.88 4.09 15.81
CA THR A 303 -8.98 2.84 15.05
C THR A 303 -8.45 1.68 15.87
N GLN A 304 -9.24 0.65 16.03
CA GLN A 304 -8.90 -0.53 16.84
C GLN A 304 -8.02 -1.52 16.05
N ILE A 305 -6.83 -1.07 15.60
CA ILE A 305 -5.94 -1.87 14.75
C ILE A 305 -5.55 -3.18 15.43
N LYS A 306 -5.12 -3.11 16.71
CA LYS A 306 -4.69 -4.29 17.47
C LYS A 306 -5.80 -5.31 17.63
N GLU A 307 -6.98 -4.86 17.99
CA GLU A 307 -8.17 -5.71 18.18
C GLU A 307 -8.59 -6.40 16.89
N ILE A 308 -8.53 -5.69 15.75
CA ILE A 308 -8.82 -6.26 14.43
C ILE A 308 -7.76 -7.31 14.04
N LEU A 309 -6.49 -7.05 14.27
CA LEU A 309 -5.42 -8.02 14.01
C LEU A 309 -5.58 -9.27 14.89
N GLN A 310 -5.91 -9.10 16.17
CA GLN A 310 -6.18 -10.20 17.08
C GLN A 310 -7.44 -10.98 16.69
N LEU A 311 -8.48 -10.31 16.20
CA LEU A 311 -9.65 -10.97 15.62
C LEU A 311 -9.24 -11.84 14.43
N MET A 312 -8.44 -11.31 13.49
CA MET A 312 -7.95 -12.07 12.33
C MET A 312 -7.15 -13.30 12.77
N LYS A 313 -6.28 -13.17 13.78
CA LYS A 313 -5.50 -14.28 14.35
C LYS A 313 -6.42 -15.35 14.96
N LYS A 314 -7.38 -14.93 15.79
CA LYS A 314 -8.32 -15.81 16.48
C LYS A 314 -9.18 -16.62 15.51
N GLU A 315 -9.78 -15.93 14.55
CA GLU A 315 -10.71 -16.52 13.58
C GLU A 315 -9.98 -17.15 12.36
N LYS A 316 -8.64 -17.02 12.30
CA LYS A 316 -7.78 -17.57 11.25
C LYS A 316 -8.17 -17.08 9.84
N TYR A 317 -8.52 -15.81 9.70
CA TYR A 317 -8.86 -15.24 8.40
C TYR A 317 -7.67 -15.29 7.45
N SER A 318 -7.93 -15.61 6.19
CA SER A 318 -6.88 -15.84 5.18
C SER A 318 -6.56 -14.62 4.32
N PHE A 319 -7.38 -13.57 4.36
CA PHE A 319 -7.11 -12.34 3.63
C PHE A 319 -6.02 -11.51 4.32
N PRO A 320 -5.19 -10.77 3.57
CA PRO A 320 -4.13 -9.96 4.15
C PRO A 320 -4.64 -8.67 4.79
N ALA A 321 -3.89 -8.16 5.78
CA ALA A 321 -4.03 -6.82 6.31
C ALA A 321 -2.87 -5.96 5.80
N CYS A 322 -3.16 -4.99 4.93
CA CYS A 322 -2.17 -4.18 4.23
C CYS A 322 -1.96 -2.85 4.94
N ILE A 323 -0.71 -2.56 5.29
CA ILE A 323 -0.31 -1.28 5.86
C ILE A 323 -0.53 -0.18 4.83
N GLU A 324 -1.23 0.89 5.24
CA GLU A 324 -1.37 2.12 4.48
C GLU A 324 -0.84 3.29 5.30
N LEU A 325 0.36 3.76 4.94
CA LEU A 325 0.96 4.92 5.59
C LEU A 325 0.31 6.21 5.08
N GLU A 326 -0.51 6.84 5.90
CA GLU A 326 -1.26 8.03 5.47
C GLU A 326 -1.13 9.23 6.42
N TYR A 327 -0.59 9.04 7.62
CA TYR A 327 -0.27 10.16 8.49
C TYR A 327 0.98 10.91 8.00
N PRO A 328 1.12 12.23 8.31
CA PRO A 328 2.31 12.99 7.99
C PRO A 328 3.55 12.40 8.66
N VAL A 329 4.61 12.19 7.86
CA VAL A 329 5.89 11.72 8.42
C VAL A 329 6.43 12.78 9.38
N PRO A 330 6.71 12.43 10.65
CA PRO A 330 7.24 13.39 11.62
C PRO A 330 8.58 13.99 11.19
N GLU A 331 8.84 15.23 11.62
CA GLU A 331 10.11 15.88 11.41
C GLU A 331 11.27 15.02 11.94
N GLY A 332 12.33 14.90 11.17
CA GLY A 332 13.50 14.06 11.49
C GLY A 332 13.28 12.56 11.26
N SER A 333 12.09 12.12 10.80
CA SER A 333 11.84 10.73 10.39
C SER A 333 11.83 10.56 8.87
N THR A 334 11.68 9.33 8.42
CA THR A 334 11.55 8.99 7.00
C THR A 334 10.38 8.04 6.77
N VAL A 335 9.87 7.99 5.54
CA VAL A 335 8.81 7.04 5.14
C VAL A 335 9.19 5.61 5.52
N ILE A 336 10.41 5.17 5.23
CA ILE A 336 10.87 3.80 5.56
C ILE A 336 10.92 3.58 7.08
N ALA A 337 11.38 4.56 7.86
CA ALA A 337 11.39 4.45 9.32
C ALA A 337 9.96 4.34 9.90
N GLU A 338 9.01 5.13 9.37
CA GLU A 338 7.62 5.05 9.82
C GLU A 338 6.96 3.73 9.40
N LEU A 339 7.20 3.25 8.18
CA LEU A 339 6.72 1.93 7.76
C LEU A 339 7.31 0.80 8.60
N THR A 340 8.60 0.90 9.01
CA THR A 340 9.22 -0.06 9.94
C THR A 340 8.48 -0.09 11.28
N LYS A 341 8.08 1.07 11.81
CA LYS A 341 7.27 1.15 13.05
C LYS A 341 5.90 0.51 12.87
N CYS A 342 5.23 0.71 11.71
CA CYS A 342 3.95 0.09 11.43
C CYS A 342 4.06 -1.46 11.33
N VAL A 343 5.11 -1.97 10.69
CA VAL A 343 5.40 -3.41 10.64
C VAL A 343 5.63 -3.96 12.05
N GLN A 344 6.43 -3.26 12.86
CA GLN A 344 6.69 -3.67 14.24
C GLN A 344 5.42 -3.66 15.09
N TYR A 345 4.55 -2.63 14.93
CA TYR A 345 3.25 -2.57 15.59
C TYR A 345 2.39 -3.80 15.28
N CYS A 346 2.32 -4.21 14.01
CA CYS A 346 1.60 -5.41 13.61
C CYS A 346 2.18 -6.67 14.25
N LYS A 347 3.51 -6.78 14.28
CA LYS A 347 4.20 -7.91 14.90
C LYS A 347 3.91 -8.00 16.39
N ASP A 348 3.97 -6.89 17.11
CA ASP A 348 3.69 -6.81 18.55
C ASP A 348 2.21 -7.09 18.86
N ALA A 349 1.29 -6.62 18.00
CA ALA A 349 -0.12 -6.90 18.15
C ALA A 349 -0.49 -8.38 17.95
N LEU A 350 0.34 -9.13 17.23
CA LEU A 350 0.14 -10.53 16.85
C LEU A 350 1.07 -11.51 17.58
N ALA A 351 1.92 -11.02 18.46
CA ALA A 351 2.81 -11.80 19.29
C ALA A 351 2.09 -12.82 20.21
#